data_3443c314f6bfbcab6fc39ba196a735a4
#
_entry.id   3443c314f6bfbcab6fc39ba196a735a4
#
_cell.length_a   1.000
_cell.length_b   1.000
_cell.length_c   1.000
_cell.angle_alpha   90.00
_cell.angle_beta   90.00
_cell.angle_gamma   90.00
#
_symmetry.space_group_name_H-M   'P 1'
#
loop_
_entity.id
_entity.type
_entity.pdbx_description
1 polymer ?
#
loop_
_entity_poly.entity_id
_entity_poly.type
_entity_poly.pdbx_seq_one_letter_code
_entity_poly.pdbx_strand_id
1 'polypeptide(L)'
;MERGEAVLPESYIYPQECKAAEFWCYIHRSKAKPFFVPGDRVAVKKLNDWKRYLPNGTVCCLVMSDGIVLRRVRKIPGDDLNLEAFFVNDVEYEHGEKVPVELIKSVYEILFLFRNIKPFV
;
A
#
# COMPACT_ATOMS: atom_id res chain seq x y z
N MET A 1 -4.11 -11.40 11.78
CA MET A 1 -3.76 -11.80 10.41
C MET A 1 -2.27 -11.64 10.21
N GLU A 2 -1.66 -12.67 9.66
CA GLU A 2 -0.21 -12.70 9.54
C GLU A 2 0.34 -11.64 8.59
N ARG A 3 -0.44 -11.27 7.57
CA ARG A 3 0.00 -10.29 6.58
C ARG A 3 -0.58 -8.89 6.79
N GLY A 4 -1.29 -8.68 7.89
CA GLY A 4 -1.95 -7.41 8.11
C GLY A 4 -0.98 -6.32 8.54
N GLU A 5 -0.63 -5.43 7.65
CA GLU A 5 0.19 -4.24 7.93
C GLU A 5 -0.66 -2.99 8.07
N ALA A 6 -1.82 -2.96 7.44
CA ALA A 6 -2.71 -1.81 7.46
C ALA A 6 -4.15 -2.25 7.65
N VAL A 7 -4.97 -1.33 8.11
CA VAL A 7 -6.40 -1.53 8.29
C VAL A 7 -7.12 -0.52 7.42
N LEU A 8 -8.09 -1.00 6.64
CA LEU A 8 -8.95 -0.09 5.89
C LEU A 8 -9.76 0.76 6.85
N PRO A 9 -10.06 1.98 6.48
CA PRO A 9 -10.68 2.93 7.39
C PRO A 9 -12.10 2.52 7.73
N GLU A 10 -12.49 2.84 8.95
CA GLU A 10 -13.86 2.68 9.40
C GLU A 10 -14.73 3.86 9.01
N SER A 11 -14.12 4.96 8.61
CA SER A 11 -14.85 6.18 8.26
C SER A 11 -14.26 6.80 7.01
N TYR A 12 -15.10 7.54 6.29
CA TYR A 12 -14.75 8.18 5.03
C TYR A 12 -14.47 9.66 5.26
N ILE A 13 -13.47 9.94 6.08
CA ILE A 13 -13.08 11.32 6.34
C ILE A 13 -11.97 11.68 5.37
N TYR A 14 -12.25 12.66 4.51
CA TYR A 14 -11.23 13.15 3.59
C TYR A 14 -10.16 13.92 4.35
N PRO A 15 -8.90 13.59 4.14
CA PRO A 15 -7.85 14.44 4.64
C PRO A 15 -7.86 15.74 3.87
N GLN A 16 -7.89 16.84 4.59
CA GLN A 16 -7.95 18.16 3.95
C GLN A 16 -6.71 18.45 3.12
N GLU A 17 -5.61 17.85 3.51
CA GLU A 17 -4.31 18.02 2.86
C GLU A 17 -4.18 17.26 1.55
N CYS A 18 -5.05 16.29 1.30
CA CYS A 18 -4.98 15.48 0.10
C CYS A 18 -6.37 15.23 -0.47
N LYS A 19 -6.78 16.10 -1.37
CA LYS A 19 -8.13 16.04 -1.96
C LYS A 19 -8.34 14.84 -2.87
N ALA A 20 -7.27 14.25 -3.40
CA ALA A 20 -7.36 13.08 -4.25
C ALA A 20 -7.60 11.80 -3.47
N ALA A 21 -7.38 11.81 -2.17
CA ALA A 21 -7.53 10.63 -1.34
C ALA A 21 -9.00 10.33 -1.07
N GLU A 22 -9.30 9.05 -0.96
CA GLU A 22 -10.64 8.57 -0.65
C GLU A 22 -10.75 8.14 0.80
N PHE A 23 -9.67 7.58 1.35
CA PHE A 23 -9.67 7.01 2.69
C PHE A 23 -8.36 7.29 3.41
N TRP A 24 -8.42 7.17 4.74
CA TRP A 24 -7.25 7.02 5.58
C TRP A 24 -7.11 5.56 6.00
N CYS A 25 -5.90 5.05 5.98
CA CYS A 25 -5.57 3.75 6.55
C CYS A 25 -4.58 3.94 7.69
N TYR A 26 -4.66 3.06 8.69
CA TYR A 26 -3.70 3.03 9.79
C TYR A 26 -2.70 1.91 9.58
N ILE A 27 -1.44 2.20 9.84
CA ILE A 27 -0.39 1.20 9.81
C ILE A 27 -0.32 0.53 11.19
N HIS A 28 -0.60 -0.77 11.23
CA HIS A 28 -0.55 -1.57 12.45
C HIS A 28 0.82 -2.12 12.73
N ARG A 29 1.38 -2.77 11.72
CA ARG A 29 2.69 -3.39 11.74
C ARG A 29 3.37 -3.00 10.46
N SER A 30 4.69 -2.91 10.48
CA SER A 30 5.38 -2.47 9.29
C SER A 30 6.63 -3.28 9.03
N LYS A 31 6.72 -3.80 7.82
CA LYS A 31 7.96 -4.33 7.25
C LYS A 31 8.61 -3.28 6.35
N ALA A 32 8.13 -2.06 6.41
CA ALA A 32 8.55 -0.95 5.54
C ALA A 32 9.28 0.15 6.29
N LYS A 33 9.77 -0.13 7.48
CA LYS A 33 10.55 0.84 8.26
C LYS A 33 11.83 1.20 7.51
N PRO A 34 12.26 2.44 7.56
CA PRO A 34 11.69 3.58 8.28
C PRO A 34 10.62 4.35 7.49
N PHE A 35 10.26 3.93 6.29
CA PHE A 35 9.31 4.65 5.44
C PHE A 35 7.91 4.73 6.05
N PHE A 36 7.45 3.62 6.61
CA PHE A 36 6.17 3.54 7.31
C PHE A 36 6.41 2.84 8.64
N VAL A 37 5.86 3.40 9.70
CA VAL A 37 5.98 2.82 11.05
C VAL A 37 4.59 2.66 11.66
N PRO A 38 4.43 1.75 12.63
CA PRO A 38 3.15 1.59 13.31
C PRO A 38 2.65 2.90 13.89
N GLY A 39 1.37 3.17 13.73
CA GLY A 39 0.75 4.42 14.15
C GLY A 39 0.65 5.47 13.06
N ASP A 40 1.37 5.30 11.96
CA ASP A 40 1.23 6.19 10.81
C ASP A 40 -0.18 6.07 10.21
N ARG A 41 -0.65 7.17 9.65
CA ARG A 41 -1.84 7.18 8.82
C ARG A 41 -1.43 7.49 7.39
N VAL A 42 -2.04 6.81 6.46
CA VAL A 42 -1.79 7.05 5.03
C VAL A 42 -3.11 7.37 4.34
N ALA A 43 -3.07 8.38 3.50
CA ALA A 43 -4.19 8.72 2.63
C ALA A 43 -4.07 7.90 1.37
N VAL A 44 -5.12 7.19 1.00
CA VAL A 44 -5.09 6.24 -0.10
C VAL A 44 -6.19 6.51 -1.10
N LYS A 45 -5.95 6.06 -2.32
CA LYS A 45 -6.92 6.11 -3.41
C LYS A 45 -7.00 4.73 -4.05
N LYS A 46 -8.22 4.25 -4.24
CA LYS A 46 -8.42 2.98 -4.91
C LYS A 46 -8.04 3.07 -6.38
N LEU A 47 -7.28 2.11 -6.85
CA LEU A 47 -6.94 1.98 -8.27
C LEU A 47 -7.95 1.02 -8.90
N ASN A 48 -8.86 1.56 -9.72
CA ASN A 48 -9.96 0.77 -10.26
C ASN A 48 -9.54 -0.15 -11.41
N ASP A 49 -8.53 0.24 -12.16
CA ASP A 49 -8.09 -0.50 -13.33
C ASP A 49 -6.66 -0.99 -13.19
N TRP A 50 -6.31 -1.43 -11.99
CA TRP A 50 -4.94 -1.80 -11.66
C TRP A 50 -4.43 -3.02 -12.43
N LYS A 51 -5.34 -3.88 -12.89
CA LYS A 51 -4.94 -5.05 -13.68
C LYS A 51 -4.38 -4.65 -15.04
N ARG A 52 -4.87 -3.54 -15.59
CA ARG A 52 -4.43 -3.01 -16.88
C ARG A 52 -3.40 -1.91 -16.73
N TYR A 53 -3.57 -1.10 -15.73
CA TYR A 53 -2.82 0.14 -15.60
C TYR A 53 -2.34 0.32 -14.17
N LEU A 54 -1.06 0.15 -13.98
CA LEU A 54 -0.45 0.26 -12.66
C LEU A 54 0.82 1.12 -12.78
N PRO A 55 0.89 2.25 -12.06
CA PRO A 55 2.12 3.06 -12.06
C PRO A 55 3.30 2.26 -11.54
N ASN A 56 4.43 2.28 -12.25
CA ASN A 56 5.61 1.54 -11.85
C ASN A 56 6.21 2.10 -10.56
N GLY A 57 6.54 1.20 -9.65
CA GLY A 57 7.22 1.54 -8.42
C GLY A 57 6.35 2.24 -7.39
N THR A 58 5.07 2.34 -7.64
CA THR A 58 4.13 2.96 -6.71
C THR A 58 4.00 2.14 -5.44
N VAL A 59 4.00 2.81 -4.30
CA VAL A 59 3.74 2.15 -3.03
C VAL A 59 2.24 2.00 -2.87
N CYS A 60 1.83 0.76 -2.70
CA CYS A 60 0.41 0.41 -2.64
C CYS A 60 0.09 -0.43 -1.41
N CYS A 61 -1.18 -0.34 -1.02
CA CYS A 61 -1.80 -1.32 -0.13
C CYS A 61 -2.44 -2.38 -1.01
N LEU A 62 -1.96 -3.61 -0.91
CA LEU A 62 -2.56 -4.75 -1.60
C LEU A 62 -3.51 -5.43 -0.64
N VAL A 63 -4.78 -5.46 -0.99
CA VAL A 63 -5.81 -6.11 -0.19
C VAL A 63 -5.93 -7.56 -0.64
N MET A 64 -5.61 -8.47 0.24
CA MET A 64 -5.61 -9.90 -0.02
C MET A 64 -6.54 -10.59 0.98
N SER A 65 -6.79 -11.88 0.78
CA SER A 65 -7.73 -12.61 1.65
C SER A 65 -7.28 -12.68 3.10
N ASP A 66 -5.97 -12.67 3.33
CA ASP A 66 -5.37 -12.81 4.68
C ASP A 66 -4.88 -11.49 5.26
N GLY A 67 -5.18 -10.36 4.60
CA GLY A 67 -4.83 -9.06 5.14
C GLY A 67 -4.37 -8.08 4.08
N ILE A 68 -3.86 -6.95 4.54
CA ILE A 68 -3.39 -5.87 3.68
C ILE A 68 -1.88 -5.74 3.88
N VAL A 69 -1.16 -5.72 2.78
CA VAL A 69 0.29 -5.54 2.80
C VAL A 69 0.68 -4.28 2.03
N LEU A 70 1.77 -3.67 2.47
CA LEU A 70 2.36 -2.50 1.83
C LEU A 70 3.48 -2.98 0.92
N ARG A 71 3.41 -2.67 -0.35
CA ARG A 71 4.43 -3.08 -1.32
C ARG A 71 4.62 -2.03 -2.38
N ARG A 72 5.84 -1.96 -2.91
CA ARG A 72 6.06 -1.34 -4.22
C ARG A 72 5.68 -2.38 -5.25
N VAL A 73 4.95 -1.96 -6.26
CA VAL A 73 4.44 -2.90 -7.25
C VAL A 73 4.76 -2.41 -8.65
N ARG A 74 4.91 -3.38 -9.55
CA ARG A 74 5.00 -3.09 -10.97
C ARG A 74 4.47 -4.26 -11.78
N LYS A 75 4.07 -3.98 -12.99
CA LYS A 75 3.64 -5.02 -13.91
C LYS A 75 4.86 -5.71 -14.48
N ILE A 76 4.73 -7.00 -14.73
CA ILE A 76 5.77 -7.80 -15.38
C ILE A 76 5.47 -7.81 -16.87
N PRO A 77 6.36 -7.32 -17.73
CA PRO A 77 6.11 -7.32 -19.17
C PRO A 77 5.82 -8.73 -19.66
N GLY A 78 4.71 -8.87 -20.40
CA GLY A 78 4.33 -10.15 -20.98
C GLY A 78 3.67 -11.13 -20.00
N ASP A 79 3.45 -10.74 -18.76
CA ASP A 79 2.83 -11.59 -17.76
C ASP A 79 1.62 -10.88 -17.15
N ASP A 80 0.44 -11.22 -17.62
CA ASP A 80 -0.81 -10.63 -17.14
C ASP A 80 -1.38 -11.37 -15.92
N LEU A 81 -0.77 -12.47 -15.53
CA LEU A 81 -1.25 -13.30 -14.42
C LEU A 81 -0.62 -12.94 -13.08
N ASN A 82 0.48 -12.22 -13.11
CA ASN A 82 1.22 -11.87 -11.90
C ASN A 82 1.62 -10.40 -11.89
N LEU A 83 1.75 -9.86 -10.69
CA LEU A 83 2.46 -8.60 -10.45
C LEU A 83 3.79 -8.91 -9.77
N GLU A 84 4.73 -8.01 -9.91
CA GLU A 84 5.96 -8.06 -9.14
C GLU A 84 5.83 -7.08 -7.97
N ALA A 85 6.04 -7.59 -6.77
CA ALA A 85 5.91 -6.82 -5.54
C ALA A 85 7.23 -6.83 -4.79
N PHE A 86 7.56 -5.70 -4.17
CA PHE A 86 8.79 -5.50 -3.43
C PHE A 86 8.45 -4.92 -2.07
N PHE A 87 9.23 -5.22 -1.06
CA PHE A 87 9.14 -4.47 0.18
C PHE A 87 9.40 -2.98 -0.11
N VAL A 88 8.73 -2.12 0.64
CA VAL A 88 8.83 -0.67 0.39
C VAL A 88 10.25 -0.16 0.50
N ASN A 89 11.05 -0.75 1.40
CA ASN A 89 12.45 -0.36 1.59
C ASN A 89 13.41 -0.99 0.58
N ASP A 90 12.92 -1.83 -0.32
CA ASP A 90 13.72 -2.37 -1.41
C ASP A 90 13.70 -1.38 -2.59
N VAL A 91 14.41 -0.27 -2.41
CA VAL A 91 14.41 0.83 -3.38
C VAL A 91 15.19 0.51 -4.65
N GLU A 92 16.01 -0.53 -4.61
CA GLU A 92 16.79 -0.96 -5.76
C GLU A 92 16.07 -2.04 -6.58
N TYR A 93 14.89 -2.47 -6.14
CA TYR A 93 14.09 -3.51 -6.81
C TYR A 93 14.85 -4.82 -6.99
N GLU A 94 15.59 -5.23 -5.97
CA GLU A 94 16.44 -6.41 -6.03
C GLU A 94 15.75 -7.72 -5.67
N HIS A 95 14.75 -7.65 -4.80
CA HIS A 95 14.12 -8.83 -4.22
C HIS A 95 12.62 -8.85 -4.47
N GLY A 96 12.26 -8.93 -5.74
CA GLY A 96 10.87 -8.98 -6.15
C GLY A 96 10.25 -10.35 -5.91
N GLU A 97 8.95 -10.33 -5.63
CA GLU A 97 8.13 -11.51 -5.46
C GLU A 97 6.99 -11.45 -6.46
N LYS A 98 6.74 -12.57 -7.15
CA LYS A 98 5.56 -12.65 -8.01
C LYS A 98 4.34 -12.88 -7.17
N VAL A 99 3.34 -12.04 -7.36
CA VAL A 99 2.05 -12.15 -6.68
C VAL A 99 0.98 -12.40 -7.73
N PRO A 100 0.29 -13.54 -7.66
CA PRO A 100 -0.79 -13.81 -8.61
C PRO A 100 -1.89 -12.76 -8.51
N VAL A 101 -2.26 -12.23 -9.66
CA VAL A 101 -3.30 -11.19 -9.75
C VAL A 101 -4.62 -11.68 -9.13
N GLU A 102 -4.94 -12.95 -9.29
CA GLU A 102 -6.17 -13.54 -8.76
C GLU A 102 -6.27 -13.50 -7.24
N LEU A 103 -5.14 -13.41 -6.53
CA LEU A 103 -5.12 -13.34 -5.07
C LEU A 103 -5.32 -11.93 -4.54
N ILE A 104 -5.27 -10.93 -5.40
CA ILE A 104 -5.39 -9.53 -5.01
C ILE A 104 -6.84 -9.11 -5.22
N LYS A 105 -7.48 -8.70 -4.13
CA LYS A 105 -8.87 -8.24 -4.17
C LYS A 105 -9.00 -6.80 -4.64
N SER A 106 -8.11 -5.94 -4.14
CA SER A 106 -8.07 -4.54 -4.53
C SER A 106 -6.72 -3.96 -4.24
N VAL A 107 -6.44 -2.83 -4.88
CA VAL A 107 -5.17 -2.12 -4.76
C VAL A 107 -5.49 -0.66 -4.47
N TYR A 108 -4.82 -0.11 -3.45
CA TYR A 108 -4.92 1.29 -3.09
C TYR A 108 -3.56 1.93 -3.20
N GLU A 109 -3.48 3.02 -3.91
CA GLU A 109 -2.25 3.81 -4.00
C GLU A 109 -2.12 4.70 -2.78
N ILE A 110 -0.93 4.74 -2.19
CA ILE A 110 -0.64 5.64 -1.07
C ILE A 110 -0.23 6.99 -1.65
N LEU A 111 -0.98 8.03 -1.29
CA LEU A 111 -0.77 9.38 -1.79
C LEU A 111 -0.08 10.28 -0.78
N PHE A 112 -0.29 10.04 0.49
CA PHE A 112 0.16 10.94 1.54
C PHE A 112 0.37 10.18 2.83
N LEU A 113 1.41 10.55 3.56
CA LEU A 113 1.73 9.98 4.86
C LEU A 113 1.56 11.05 5.94
N PHE A 114 0.86 10.67 6.99
CA PHE A 114 0.74 11.51 8.17
C PHE A 114 1.25 10.76 9.39
N ARG A 115 2.24 11.35 10.05
CA ARG A 115 2.84 10.77 11.26
C ARG A 115 2.63 11.73 12.41
N ASN A 116 1.99 11.23 13.45
CA ASN A 116 1.77 12.02 14.63
C ASN A 116 3.02 11.94 15.52
N ILE A 117 3.76 13.02 15.55
CA ILE A 117 4.94 13.12 16.40
C ILE A 117 4.56 13.79 17.70
N LYS A 118 4.75 13.08 18.79
CA LYS A 118 4.54 13.64 20.12
C LYS A 118 5.88 14.05 20.70
N PRO A 119 6.21 15.34 20.62
CA PRO A 119 7.55 15.76 20.99
C PRO A 119 7.80 15.78 22.50
N PHE A 120 6.73 15.88 23.27
CA PHE A 120 6.88 16.04 24.72
C PHE A 120 5.91 15.20 25.48
N VAL A 121 6.38 14.13 25.98
CA VAL A 121 5.57 13.35 26.92
C VAL A 121 6.48 12.68 27.90
#